data_f51b3e6ca8871fa78704a1fd3e549ff0
#
_entry.id   f51b3e6ca8871fa78704a1fd3e549ff0
#
_cell.length_a   1.000
_cell.length_b   1.000
_cell.length_c   1.000
_cell.angle_alpha   90.00
_cell.angle_beta   90.00
_cell.angle_gamma   90.00
#
_symmetry.space_group_name_H-M   'P 1'
#
loop_
_entity.id
_entity.type
_entity.pdbx_description
1 polymer ?
#
loop_
_entity_poly.entity_id
_entity_poly.type
_entity_poly.pdbx_seq_one_letter_code
_entity_poly.pdbx_strand_id
1 'polypeptide(L)'
;LRRYGRTPLPGIHDVLLSMGMVEGAEYLIHTYDLPLTLAEYESVMRQVIRDLYKTVELKPGVREMLARLKAEGARMCICSNTWAEQCEEVLTRLGVADYFEFFFTAQGAKSKAHPEVFHEVLQRLGGSDPSCAAVCEDAVYASRTAKKCGFYLIDIEDACSAADAPELKQLADQ
;
A
#
# COMPACT_ATOMS: atom_id res chain seq x y z
N LEU A 1 -15.29 -9.61 9.07
CA LEU A 1 -15.62 -10.81 9.86
C LEU A 1 -16.76 -10.54 10.83
N ARG A 2 -16.64 -9.55 11.74
CA ARG A 2 -17.66 -9.25 12.77
C ARG A 2 -19.06 -8.98 12.18
N ARG A 3 -19.15 -8.33 11.01
CA ARG A 3 -20.43 -8.11 10.27
C ARG A 3 -21.14 -9.42 9.94
N TYR A 4 -20.41 -10.53 9.80
CA TYR A 4 -20.91 -11.88 9.53
C TYR A 4 -20.94 -12.76 10.77
N GLY A 5 -20.85 -12.18 11.97
CA GLY A 5 -20.87 -12.91 13.24
C GLY A 5 -19.65 -13.80 13.47
N ARG A 6 -18.53 -13.53 12.78
CA ARG A 6 -17.30 -14.28 12.90
C ARG A 6 -16.28 -13.50 13.75
N THR A 7 -15.60 -14.21 14.66
CA THR A 7 -14.51 -13.65 15.46
C THR A 7 -13.17 -13.93 14.79
N PRO A 8 -12.34 -12.90 14.56
CA PRO A 8 -11.00 -13.11 14.03
C PRO A 8 -10.17 -14.04 14.92
N LEU A 9 -9.47 -14.99 14.32
CA LEU A 9 -8.51 -15.85 15.01
C LEU A 9 -7.29 -15.01 15.42
N PRO A 10 -6.63 -15.34 16.55
CA PRO A 10 -5.35 -14.74 16.92
C PRO A 10 -4.33 -14.91 15.78
N GLY A 11 -3.55 -13.87 15.51
CA GLY A 11 -2.52 -13.92 14.45
C GLY A 11 -3.03 -13.84 13.00
N ILE A 12 -4.35 -13.66 12.77
CA ILE A 12 -4.89 -13.55 11.41
C ILE A 12 -4.28 -12.43 10.60
N HIS A 13 -3.89 -11.35 11.26
CA HIS A 13 -3.22 -10.22 10.62
C HIS A 13 -1.92 -10.64 9.96
N ASP A 14 -1.08 -11.36 10.68
CA ASP A 14 0.25 -11.81 10.20
C ASP A 14 0.12 -12.80 9.04
N VAL A 15 -0.91 -13.66 9.10
CA VAL A 15 -1.24 -14.57 7.99
C VAL A 15 -1.59 -13.79 6.72
N LEU A 16 -2.45 -12.77 6.84
CA LEU A 16 -2.91 -11.98 5.71
C LEU A 16 -1.82 -11.07 5.13
N LEU A 17 -0.86 -10.61 5.95
CA LEU A 17 0.28 -9.81 5.47
C LEU A 17 1.15 -10.56 4.45
N SER A 18 1.19 -11.89 4.54
CA SER A 18 1.95 -12.73 3.60
C SER A 18 1.22 -13.04 2.29
N MET A 19 -0.06 -12.68 2.19
CA MET A 19 -0.94 -13.03 1.08
C MET A 19 -1.24 -11.84 0.18
N GLY A 20 -1.47 -12.10 -1.11
CA GLY A 20 -2.08 -11.13 -2.01
C GLY A 20 -3.56 -10.92 -1.67
N MET A 21 -4.15 -9.81 -2.15
CA MET A 21 -5.55 -9.46 -1.85
C MET A 21 -6.56 -10.55 -2.21
N VAL A 22 -6.40 -11.20 -3.36
CA VAL A 22 -7.30 -12.27 -3.82
C VAL A 22 -7.11 -13.50 -2.95
N GLU A 23 -5.88 -13.94 -2.74
CA GLU A 23 -5.53 -15.09 -1.91
C GLU A 23 -6.02 -14.90 -0.47
N GLY A 24 -5.80 -13.71 0.10
CA GLY A 24 -6.31 -13.36 1.43
C GLY A 24 -7.83 -13.34 1.51
N ALA A 25 -8.51 -12.91 0.45
CA ALA A 25 -9.97 -12.94 0.36
C ALA A 25 -10.50 -14.39 0.34
N GLU A 26 -9.93 -15.25 -0.52
CA GLU A 26 -10.27 -16.68 -0.59
C GLU A 26 -10.01 -17.38 0.73
N TYR A 27 -8.85 -17.12 1.34
CA TYR A 27 -8.50 -17.63 2.66
C TYR A 27 -9.55 -17.26 3.71
N LEU A 28 -9.96 -15.99 3.77
CA LEU A 28 -10.97 -15.53 4.74
C LEU A 28 -12.35 -16.11 4.47
N ILE A 29 -12.78 -16.19 3.21
CA ILE A 29 -14.07 -16.80 2.82
C ILE A 29 -14.12 -18.24 3.29
N HIS A 30 -13.08 -19.03 3.01
CA HIS A 30 -13.03 -20.44 3.38
C HIS A 30 -12.84 -20.65 4.88
N THR A 31 -11.88 -19.97 5.50
CA THR A 31 -11.54 -20.18 6.92
C THR A 31 -12.68 -19.82 7.86
N TYR A 32 -13.47 -18.81 7.49
CA TYR A 32 -14.58 -18.34 8.32
C TYR A 32 -15.95 -18.74 7.81
N ASP A 33 -16.02 -19.58 6.78
CA ASP A 33 -17.28 -19.99 6.15
C ASP A 33 -18.20 -18.77 5.90
N LEU A 34 -17.66 -17.79 5.16
CA LEU A 34 -18.41 -16.59 4.84
C LEU A 34 -19.37 -16.89 3.69
N PRO A 35 -20.64 -16.46 3.78
CA PRO A 35 -21.63 -16.66 2.73
C PRO A 35 -21.43 -15.65 1.59
N LEU A 36 -20.22 -15.62 1.01
CA LEU A 36 -19.81 -14.64 0.00
C LEU A 36 -19.05 -15.33 -1.14
N THR A 37 -19.33 -14.91 -2.33
CA THR A 37 -18.44 -15.10 -3.48
C THR A 37 -17.26 -14.11 -3.36
N LEU A 38 -16.18 -14.35 -4.11
CA LEU A 38 -15.03 -13.45 -4.16
C LEU A 38 -15.42 -12.02 -4.59
N ALA A 39 -16.31 -11.90 -5.59
CA ALA A 39 -16.81 -10.60 -6.06
C ALA A 39 -17.63 -9.84 -5.00
N GLU A 40 -18.46 -10.56 -4.24
CA GLU A 40 -19.21 -9.97 -3.13
C GLU A 40 -18.28 -9.55 -1.99
N TYR A 41 -17.25 -10.38 -1.68
CA TYR A 41 -16.23 -10.03 -0.70
C TYR A 41 -15.49 -8.75 -1.11
N GLU A 42 -15.06 -8.65 -2.37
CA GLU A 42 -14.40 -7.45 -2.90
C GLU A 42 -15.30 -6.22 -2.77
N SER A 43 -16.58 -6.33 -3.11
CA SER A 43 -17.56 -5.25 -2.97
C SER A 43 -17.69 -4.78 -1.52
N VAL A 44 -17.79 -5.73 -0.59
CA VAL A 44 -17.83 -5.44 0.86
C VAL A 44 -16.54 -4.76 1.32
N MET A 45 -15.38 -5.23 0.89
CA MET A 45 -14.10 -4.63 1.27
C MET A 45 -13.94 -3.22 0.73
N ARG A 46 -14.34 -2.97 -0.54
CA ARG A 46 -14.37 -1.61 -1.11
C ARG A 46 -15.23 -0.66 -0.26
N GLN A 47 -16.39 -1.13 0.20
CA GLN A 47 -17.24 -0.32 1.07
C GLN A 47 -16.63 -0.07 2.44
N VAL A 48 -16.03 -1.08 3.06
CA VAL A 48 -15.34 -0.95 4.37
C VAL A 48 -14.19 0.05 4.27
N ILE A 49 -13.35 -0.05 3.24
CA ILE A 49 -12.23 0.88 3.03
C ILE A 49 -12.75 2.30 2.81
N ARG A 50 -13.78 2.48 1.98
CA ARG A 50 -14.38 3.80 1.76
C ARG A 50 -14.90 4.42 3.06
N ASP A 51 -15.54 3.63 3.93
CA ASP A 51 -16.06 4.11 5.20
C ASP A 51 -14.92 4.49 6.17
N LEU A 52 -13.85 3.70 6.24
CA LEU A 52 -12.67 4.02 7.04
C LEU A 52 -11.97 5.29 6.52
N TYR A 53 -11.86 5.44 5.21
CA TYR A 53 -11.17 6.57 4.60
C TYR A 53 -11.90 7.93 4.75
N LYS A 54 -13.15 7.93 5.22
CA LYS A 54 -13.86 9.19 5.58
C LYS A 54 -13.20 9.93 6.72
N THR A 55 -12.55 9.22 7.64
CA THR A 55 -12.01 9.79 8.88
C THR A 55 -10.47 9.73 8.98
N VAL A 56 -9.81 9.08 8.02
CA VAL A 56 -8.34 9.02 8.04
C VAL A 56 -7.75 10.40 7.76
N GLU A 57 -6.65 10.70 8.45
CA GLU A 57 -5.89 11.94 8.31
C GLU A 57 -4.47 11.65 7.81
N LEU A 58 -3.81 12.68 7.30
CA LEU A 58 -2.38 12.58 6.95
C LEU A 58 -1.54 12.43 8.21
N LYS A 59 -0.49 11.63 8.12
CA LYS A 59 0.56 11.64 9.16
C LYS A 59 1.16 13.06 9.27
N PRO A 60 1.62 13.46 10.48
CA PRO A 60 2.26 14.78 10.66
C PRO A 60 3.42 15.00 9.69
N GLY A 61 3.51 16.20 9.12
CA GLY A 61 4.59 16.59 8.21
C GLY A 61 4.45 16.12 6.75
N VAL A 62 3.48 15.24 6.44
CA VAL A 62 3.32 14.70 5.07
C VAL A 62 2.96 15.80 4.08
N ARG A 63 2.05 16.70 4.42
CA ARG A 63 1.64 17.79 3.53
C ARG A 63 2.81 18.69 3.15
N GLU A 64 3.59 19.07 4.15
CA GLU A 64 4.78 19.93 3.98
C GLU A 64 5.86 19.23 3.15
N MET A 65 6.07 17.93 3.40
CA MET A 65 7.00 17.10 2.63
C MET A 65 6.58 17.04 1.16
N LEU A 66 5.32 16.72 0.86
CA LEU A 66 4.80 16.64 -0.52
C LEU A 66 4.91 17.99 -1.24
N ALA A 67 4.58 19.10 -0.56
CA ALA A 67 4.70 20.44 -1.13
C ALA A 67 6.15 20.77 -1.48
N ARG A 68 7.11 20.45 -0.59
CA ARG A 68 8.54 20.65 -0.83
C ARG A 68 9.03 19.80 -2.02
N LEU A 69 8.73 18.50 -2.04
CA LEU A 69 9.14 17.62 -3.12
C LEU A 69 8.59 18.10 -4.47
N LYS A 70 7.34 18.54 -4.52
CA LYS A 70 6.75 19.10 -5.74
C LYS A 70 7.46 20.37 -6.19
N ALA A 71 7.81 21.28 -5.26
CA ALA A 71 8.54 22.51 -5.55
C ALA A 71 9.97 22.24 -6.05
N GLU A 72 10.59 21.14 -5.60
CA GLU A 72 11.89 20.66 -6.05
C GLU A 72 11.83 19.90 -7.40
N GLY A 73 10.61 19.75 -7.97
CA GLY A 73 10.41 19.10 -9.27
C GLY A 73 10.32 17.59 -9.21
N ALA A 74 10.16 17.00 -8.02
CA ALA A 74 9.97 15.56 -7.89
C ALA A 74 8.66 15.11 -8.55
N ARG A 75 8.75 14.05 -9.35
CA ARG A 75 7.59 13.35 -9.91
C ARG A 75 7.15 12.28 -8.92
N MET A 76 5.88 12.26 -8.59
CA MET A 76 5.36 11.40 -7.54
C MET A 76 4.15 10.60 -8.00
N CYS A 77 4.00 9.39 -7.52
CA CYS A 77 2.82 8.54 -7.72
C CYS A 77 2.52 7.75 -6.46
N ILE A 78 1.32 7.18 -6.42
CA ILE A 78 0.93 6.20 -5.39
C ILE A 78 0.92 4.81 -6.03
N CYS A 79 1.63 3.87 -5.39
CA CYS A 79 1.58 2.44 -5.68
C CYS A 79 1.10 1.70 -4.41
N SER A 80 -0.15 1.25 -4.40
CA SER A 80 -0.81 0.72 -3.20
C SER A 80 -1.53 -0.60 -3.48
N ASN A 81 -1.66 -1.44 -2.45
CA ASN A 81 -2.56 -2.59 -2.47
C ASN A 81 -4.04 -2.17 -2.44
N THR A 82 -4.34 -0.95 -1.99
CA THR A 82 -5.66 -0.35 -2.09
C THR A 82 -5.94 0.04 -3.55
N TRP A 83 -7.20 -0.06 -3.98
CA TRP A 83 -7.60 0.33 -5.33
C TRP A 83 -7.29 1.80 -5.62
N ALA A 84 -6.76 2.07 -6.81
CA ALA A 84 -6.29 3.38 -7.24
C ALA A 84 -7.35 4.47 -7.08
N GLU A 85 -8.59 4.17 -7.45
CA GLU A 85 -9.73 5.09 -7.33
C GLU A 85 -10.04 5.45 -5.87
N GLN A 86 -9.85 4.53 -4.93
CA GLN A 86 -10.05 4.81 -3.50
C GLN A 86 -8.90 5.62 -2.91
N CYS A 87 -7.67 5.37 -3.36
CA CYS A 87 -6.53 6.20 -3.01
C CYS A 87 -6.73 7.64 -3.49
N GLU A 88 -7.15 7.82 -4.74
CA GLU A 88 -7.44 9.13 -5.33
C GLU A 88 -8.56 9.85 -4.57
N GLU A 89 -9.66 9.15 -4.28
CA GLU A 89 -10.81 9.69 -3.53
C GLU A 89 -10.38 10.24 -2.15
N VAL A 90 -9.62 9.46 -1.37
CA VAL A 90 -9.17 9.89 -0.04
C VAL A 90 -8.14 11.01 -0.11
N LEU A 91 -7.18 10.96 -1.03
CA LEU A 91 -6.16 11.98 -1.14
C LEU A 91 -6.72 13.30 -1.72
N THR A 92 -7.78 13.22 -2.55
CA THR A 92 -8.55 14.40 -2.97
C THR A 92 -9.27 15.05 -1.78
N ARG A 93 -9.94 14.25 -0.95
CA ARG A 93 -10.57 14.74 0.30
C ARG A 93 -9.55 15.42 1.22
N LEU A 94 -8.34 14.85 1.29
CA LEU A 94 -7.25 15.40 2.10
C LEU A 94 -6.52 16.57 1.43
N GLY A 95 -6.86 16.93 0.17
CA GLY A 95 -6.29 18.07 -0.56
C GLY A 95 -4.83 17.86 -0.94
N VAL A 96 -4.44 16.62 -1.26
CA VAL A 96 -3.05 16.26 -1.64
C VAL A 96 -2.98 15.39 -2.90
N ALA A 97 -4.10 15.08 -3.55
CA ALA A 97 -4.10 14.23 -4.75
C ALA A 97 -3.28 14.85 -5.90
N ASP A 98 -3.32 16.17 -6.06
CA ASP A 98 -2.64 16.90 -7.14
C ASP A 98 -1.09 16.86 -7.06
N TYR A 99 -0.54 16.35 -5.98
CA TYR A 99 0.89 16.09 -5.89
C TYR A 99 1.32 14.87 -6.70
N PHE A 100 0.39 13.94 -7.01
CA PHE A 100 0.66 12.66 -7.65
C PHE A 100 0.19 12.65 -9.10
N GLU A 101 1.01 12.11 -10.00
CA GLU A 101 0.70 12.04 -11.43
C GLU A 101 -0.30 10.93 -11.74
N PHE A 102 -0.28 9.85 -10.97
CA PHE A 102 -1.20 8.74 -11.08
C PHE A 102 -1.25 7.89 -9.80
N PHE A 103 -2.27 7.06 -9.75
CA PHE A 103 -2.49 6.05 -8.72
C PHE A 103 -2.43 4.67 -9.35
N PHE A 104 -1.70 3.74 -8.74
CA PHE A 104 -1.48 2.40 -9.24
C PHE A 104 -1.93 1.36 -8.21
N THR A 105 -2.78 0.41 -8.62
CA THR A 105 -3.20 -0.70 -7.77
C THR A 105 -2.23 -1.86 -7.90
N ALA A 106 -1.51 -2.17 -6.83
CA ALA A 106 -0.52 -3.24 -6.77
C ALA A 106 -1.14 -4.53 -6.23
N GLN A 107 -1.81 -5.31 -7.09
CA GLN A 107 -2.51 -6.54 -6.69
C GLN A 107 -2.24 -7.70 -7.64
N GLY A 108 -2.39 -8.93 -7.14
CA GLY A 108 -2.22 -10.15 -7.93
C GLY A 108 -0.82 -10.25 -8.53
N ALA A 109 -0.72 -10.47 -9.83
CA ALA A 109 0.55 -10.53 -10.56
C ALA A 109 1.35 -9.20 -10.51
N LYS A 110 0.70 -8.10 -10.14
CA LYS A 110 1.31 -6.78 -9.93
C LYS A 110 1.49 -6.45 -8.45
N SER A 111 1.62 -7.45 -7.58
CA SER A 111 1.90 -7.24 -6.16
C SER A 111 3.31 -6.65 -5.95
N LYS A 112 3.45 -5.80 -4.92
CA LYS A 112 4.75 -5.25 -4.49
C LYS A 112 5.77 -6.32 -4.00
N ALA A 113 5.37 -7.58 -3.95
CA ALA A 113 6.29 -8.71 -3.77
C ALA A 113 7.13 -9.00 -5.03
N HIS A 114 6.75 -8.46 -6.19
CA HIS A 114 7.39 -8.70 -7.48
C HIS A 114 8.13 -7.45 -7.98
N PRO A 115 9.39 -7.58 -8.44
CA PRO A 115 10.20 -6.48 -8.98
C PRO A 115 9.53 -5.71 -10.12
N GLU A 116 8.75 -6.42 -10.94
CA GLU A 116 8.13 -5.89 -12.15
C GLU A 116 7.22 -4.69 -11.87
N VAL A 117 6.53 -4.68 -10.72
CA VAL A 117 5.65 -3.57 -10.36
C VAL A 117 6.42 -2.27 -10.15
N PHE A 118 7.57 -2.34 -9.48
CA PHE A 118 8.38 -1.16 -9.23
C PHE A 118 8.99 -0.60 -10.54
N HIS A 119 9.43 -1.47 -11.43
CA HIS A 119 9.93 -1.06 -12.75
C HIS A 119 8.81 -0.50 -13.64
N GLU A 120 7.61 -1.10 -13.64
CA GLU A 120 6.44 -0.59 -14.38
C GLU A 120 6.08 0.82 -13.89
N VAL A 121 6.01 1.00 -12.57
CA VAL A 121 5.68 2.30 -11.96
C VAL A 121 6.75 3.35 -12.27
N LEU A 122 8.04 2.99 -12.19
CA LEU A 122 9.15 3.87 -12.55
C LEU A 122 9.09 4.30 -14.02
N GLN A 123 8.87 3.36 -14.93
CA GLN A 123 8.72 3.67 -16.36
C GLN A 123 7.52 4.60 -16.62
N ARG A 124 6.42 4.39 -15.92
CA ARG A 124 5.23 5.25 -16.03
C ARG A 124 5.49 6.67 -15.51
N LEU A 125 6.38 6.83 -14.53
CA LEU A 125 6.93 8.13 -14.11
C LEU A 125 7.96 8.70 -15.09
N GLY A 126 8.28 7.99 -16.20
CA GLY A 126 9.27 8.41 -17.18
C GLY A 126 10.72 8.16 -16.76
N GLY A 127 10.93 7.40 -15.69
CA GLY A 127 12.26 6.97 -15.24
C GLY A 127 12.65 5.60 -15.79
N SER A 128 13.95 5.28 -15.77
CA SER A 128 14.49 3.98 -16.16
C SER A 128 15.55 3.45 -15.20
N ASP A 129 16.12 4.31 -14.39
CA ASP A 129 17.17 3.96 -13.42
C ASP A 129 16.57 3.99 -11.99
N PRO A 130 16.44 2.85 -11.32
CA PRO A 130 15.93 2.77 -9.95
C PRO A 130 16.72 3.62 -8.95
N SER A 131 18.02 3.80 -9.16
CA SER A 131 18.88 4.60 -8.27
C SER A 131 18.52 6.10 -8.24
N CYS A 132 17.74 6.56 -9.24
CA CYS A 132 17.25 7.93 -9.32
C CYS A 132 15.83 8.10 -8.70
N ALA A 133 15.30 7.05 -8.09
CA ALA A 133 13.96 7.06 -7.53
C ALA A 133 13.95 6.55 -6.07
N ALA A 134 13.08 7.14 -5.26
CA ALA A 134 12.85 6.71 -3.89
C ALA A 134 11.51 5.99 -3.76
N VAL A 135 11.46 4.97 -2.91
CA VAL A 135 10.27 4.27 -2.48
C VAL A 135 10.06 4.56 -1.00
N CYS A 136 8.90 5.13 -0.66
CA CYS A 136 8.44 5.30 0.72
C CYS A 136 7.54 4.11 1.06
N GLU A 137 7.91 3.30 2.05
CA GLU A 137 7.22 2.05 2.37
C GLU A 137 7.29 1.75 3.86
N ASP A 138 6.29 1.03 4.37
CA ASP A 138 6.18 0.57 5.76
C ASP A 138 6.12 -0.97 5.86
N ALA A 139 5.97 -1.67 4.75
CA ALA A 139 5.85 -3.13 4.72
C ALA A 139 7.17 -3.79 4.29
N VAL A 140 7.72 -4.67 5.15
CA VAL A 140 9.01 -5.36 4.94
C VAL A 140 9.09 -6.07 3.59
N TYR A 141 8.06 -6.77 3.15
CA TYR A 141 8.09 -7.52 1.90
C TYR A 141 8.29 -6.60 0.67
N ALA A 142 7.63 -5.44 0.68
CA ALA A 142 7.73 -4.46 -0.38
C ALA A 142 9.07 -3.72 -0.32
N SER A 143 9.53 -3.38 0.89
CA SER A 143 10.84 -2.78 1.15
C SER A 143 11.98 -3.65 0.66
N ARG A 144 11.95 -4.95 0.97
CA ARG A 144 12.93 -5.93 0.46
C ARG A 144 12.96 -5.96 -1.07
N THR A 145 11.78 -5.92 -1.71
CA THR A 145 11.69 -5.94 -3.17
C THR A 145 12.25 -4.66 -3.77
N ALA A 146 11.86 -3.48 -3.25
CA ALA A 146 12.37 -2.20 -3.69
C ALA A 146 13.91 -2.11 -3.58
N LYS A 147 14.47 -2.55 -2.44
CA LYS A 147 15.93 -2.59 -2.25
C LYS A 147 16.64 -3.52 -3.24
N LYS A 148 16.09 -4.71 -3.49
CA LYS A 148 16.64 -5.64 -4.50
C LYS A 148 16.61 -5.06 -5.91
N CYS A 149 15.67 -4.19 -6.21
CA CYS A 149 15.59 -3.47 -7.49
C CYS A 149 16.54 -2.26 -7.57
N GLY A 150 17.20 -1.88 -6.48
CA GLY A 150 18.16 -0.76 -6.46
C GLY A 150 17.54 0.61 -6.19
N PHE A 151 16.29 0.67 -5.71
CA PHE A 151 15.66 1.92 -5.29
C PHE A 151 16.25 2.45 -3.97
N TYR A 152 16.23 3.78 -3.82
CA TYR A 152 16.43 4.42 -2.53
C TYR A 152 15.19 4.17 -1.66
N LEU A 153 15.38 3.59 -0.48
CA LEU A 153 14.28 3.22 0.41
C LEU A 153 14.17 4.19 1.58
N ILE A 154 12.97 4.74 1.78
CA ILE A 154 12.61 5.58 2.92
C ILE A 154 11.62 4.78 3.77
N ASP A 155 12.00 4.46 5.00
CA ASP A 155 11.12 3.81 5.98
C ASP A 155 10.07 4.81 6.50
N ILE A 156 8.82 4.44 6.40
CA ILE A 156 7.70 5.22 6.96
C ILE A 156 7.15 4.49 8.18
N GLU A 157 7.54 4.90 9.36
CA GLU A 157 7.09 4.28 10.60
C GLU A 157 5.55 4.23 10.68
N ASP A 158 5.02 3.03 10.89
CA ASP A 158 3.61 2.78 11.11
C ASP A 158 3.38 1.81 12.27
N ALA A 159 2.31 2.04 13.03
CA ALA A 159 1.96 1.18 14.17
C ALA A 159 1.63 -0.26 13.74
N CYS A 160 1.12 -0.44 12.51
CA CYS A 160 0.79 -1.77 11.96
C CYS A 160 2.03 -2.60 11.63
N SER A 161 3.17 -1.96 11.34
CA SER A 161 4.46 -2.60 11.04
C SER A 161 5.48 -2.51 12.19
N ALA A 162 5.05 -2.11 13.40
CA ALA A 162 5.97 -1.92 14.53
C ALA A 162 6.80 -3.16 14.89
N ALA A 163 6.28 -4.37 14.67
CA ALA A 163 7.02 -5.62 14.88
C ALA A 163 8.19 -5.77 13.90
N ASP A 164 8.07 -5.21 12.71
CA ASP A 164 9.04 -5.29 11.63
C ASP A 164 10.02 -4.11 11.61
N ALA A 165 9.82 -3.10 12.46
CA ALA A 165 10.61 -1.88 12.50
C ALA A 165 12.14 -2.12 12.59
N PRO A 166 12.67 -3.12 13.34
CA PRO A 166 14.11 -3.38 13.36
C PRO A 166 14.68 -3.77 11.99
N GLU A 167 13.93 -4.54 11.21
CA GLU A 167 14.33 -4.95 9.86
C GLU A 167 14.17 -3.79 8.87
N LEU A 168 13.05 -3.07 8.93
CA LEU A 168 12.83 -1.90 8.08
C LEU A 168 13.95 -0.88 8.20
N LYS A 169 14.38 -0.58 9.44
CA LYS A 169 15.53 0.32 9.72
C LYS A 169 16.87 -0.19 9.18
N GLN A 170 17.05 -1.50 9.04
CA GLN A 170 18.25 -2.07 8.43
C GLN A 170 18.22 -1.99 6.90
N LEU A 171 17.03 -2.08 6.30
CA LEU A 171 16.84 -2.03 4.85
C LEU A 171 16.87 -0.59 4.31
N ALA A 172 16.33 0.35 5.08
CA ALA A 172 16.17 1.73 4.66
C ALA A 172 17.50 2.46 4.49
N ASP A 173 17.49 3.41 3.55
CA ASP A 173 18.59 4.39 3.37
C ASP A 173 18.31 5.63 4.23
N GLN A 174 17.05 5.82 4.64
CA GLN A 174 16.61 6.91 5.51
C GLN A 174 15.37 6.48 6.30
#